data_c706a55317dcb7d0124dc483dacfea13
#
_entry.id   c706a55317dcb7d0124dc483dacfea13
#
_cell.length_a   1.000
_cell.length_b   1.000
_cell.length_c   1.000
_cell.angle_alpha   90.00
_cell.angle_beta   90.00
_cell.angle_gamma   90.00
#
_symmetry.space_group_name_H-M   'P 1'
#
loop_
_entity.id
_entity.type
_entity.pdbx_description
1 polymer ?
#
loop_
_entity_poly.entity_id
_entity_poly.type
_entity_poly.pdbx_seq_one_letter_code
_entity_poly.pdbx_strand_id
1 'polypeptide(L)'
;GAPARPRRRRELDPLDQLTGLEELMPQREETRRQRAERLAEERTEYAHVIVDEAQDLTPMQWRMVGRRGRHATWTVVGDPAQSSWSDPEEAAAARDEALGTRPRRRFELTVNYRNPAEIAELAAKVLALAMPGSASPKAVRSTGVEPRFAVVRDSLAGTVREEAARLLDRVEGTVGVVVA
;
A
#
# COMPACT_ATOMS: atom_id res chain seq x y z
N GLY A 1 -70.89 -2.27 40.79
CA GLY A 1 -69.61 -2.59 40.17
C GLY A 1 -69.80 -3.67 39.13
N ALA A 2 -69.76 -3.32 37.86
CA ALA A 2 -69.83 -4.28 36.77
C ALA A 2 -68.43 -4.88 36.50
N PRO A 3 -68.30 -6.16 36.20
CA PRO A 3 -66.98 -6.76 35.94
C PRO A 3 -66.47 -6.39 34.56
N ALA A 4 -65.17 -6.07 34.50
CA ALA A 4 -64.44 -5.75 33.28
C ALA A 4 -64.40 -6.98 32.34
N ARG A 5 -64.74 -6.75 31.06
CA ARG A 5 -64.61 -7.77 30.02
C ARG A 5 -63.14 -8.02 29.70
N PRO A 6 -62.72 -9.29 29.54
CA PRO A 6 -61.37 -9.59 29.14
C PRO A 6 -61.11 -9.11 27.68
N ARG A 7 -60.00 -8.39 27.47
CA ARG A 7 -59.50 -8.01 26.12
C ARG A 7 -59.15 -9.30 25.37
N ARG A 8 -59.87 -9.59 24.28
CA ARG A 8 -59.49 -10.62 23.32
C ARG A 8 -58.08 -10.29 22.78
N ARG A 9 -57.17 -11.21 22.95
CA ARG A 9 -55.93 -11.23 22.19
C ARG A 9 -56.31 -11.27 20.71
N ARG A 10 -55.86 -10.28 19.93
CA ARG A 10 -55.88 -10.36 18.46
C ARG A 10 -54.98 -11.58 18.10
N GLU A 11 -55.59 -12.66 17.66
CA GLU A 11 -54.88 -13.67 16.91
C GLU A 11 -54.39 -13.00 15.65
N LEU A 12 -53.09 -12.93 15.46
CA LEU A 12 -52.45 -12.48 14.24
C LEU A 12 -52.81 -13.48 13.15
N ASP A 13 -53.37 -12.97 12.06
CA ASP A 13 -53.73 -13.74 10.88
C ASP A 13 -52.51 -14.52 10.41
N PRO A 14 -52.61 -15.82 10.09
CA PRO A 14 -51.48 -16.60 9.52
C PRO A 14 -50.85 -15.93 8.28
N LEU A 15 -51.58 -15.09 7.56
CA LEU A 15 -51.10 -14.31 6.43
C LEU A 15 -50.15 -13.16 6.86
N ASP A 16 -50.39 -12.53 8.04
CA ASP A 16 -49.50 -11.49 8.56
C ASP A 16 -48.12 -12.06 9.03
N GLN A 17 -48.04 -13.36 9.30
CA GLN A 17 -46.75 -14.02 9.60
C GLN A 17 -45.96 -14.38 8.34
N LEU A 18 -46.61 -14.47 7.19
CA LEU A 18 -45.95 -14.78 5.91
C LEU A 18 -45.30 -13.55 5.27
N THR A 19 -45.85 -12.34 5.51
CA THR A 19 -45.24 -11.09 5.02
C THR A 19 -43.87 -10.78 5.67
N GLY A 20 -43.65 -11.25 6.88
CA GLY A 20 -42.32 -11.15 7.56
C GLY A 20 -41.28 -12.14 7.06
N LEU A 21 -41.71 -13.22 6.41
CA LEU A 21 -40.80 -14.24 5.86
C LEU A 21 -40.29 -13.88 4.46
N GLU A 22 -41.01 -13.03 3.72
CA GLU A 22 -40.54 -12.52 2.42
C GLU A 22 -39.33 -11.60 2.55
N GLU A 23 -39.19 -10.89 3.68
CA GLU A 23 -37.99 -10.09 3.98
C GLU A 23 -36.78 -10.93 4.41
N LEU A 24 -37.03 -12.17 4.87
CA LEU A 24 -35.97 -13.11 5.28
C LEU A 24 -35.60 -14.11 4.17
N MET A 25 -36.35 -14.17 3.09
CA MET A 25 -35.93 -14.93 1.92
C MET A 25 -34.81 -14.16 1.21
N PRO A 26 -33.62 -14.79 1.04
CA PRO A 26 -32.58 -14.19 0.20
C PRO A 26 -33.22 -13.93 -1.17
N GLN A 27 -33.20 -12.65 -1.56
CA GLN A 27 -33.72 -12.20 -2.87
C GLN A 27 -33.20 -13.16 -3.94
N ARG A 28 -34.13 -13.79 -4.64
CA ARG A 28 -33.95 -14.62 -5.82
C ARG A 28 -32.56 -15.22 -5.96
N GLU A 29 -32.46 -16.51 -5.83
CA GLU A 29 -31.24 -17.22 -6.22
C GLU A 29 -30.81 -16.73 -7.60
N GLU A 30 -29.76 -15.94 -7.61
CA GLU A 30 -29.10 -15.50 -8.83
C GLU A 30 -28.80 -16.76 -9.63
N THR A 31 -29.36 -16.89 -10.82
CA THR A 31 -29.13 -18.06 -11.64
C THR A 31 -27.62 -18.21 -11.86
N ARG A 32 -27.14 -19.45 -12.04
CA ARG A 32 -25.71 -19.69 -12.31
C ARG A 32 -25.19 -18.84 -13.46
N ARG A 33 -26.04 -18.54 -14.44
CA ARG A 33 -25.71 -17.68 -15.57
C ARG A 33 -25.57 -16.21 -15.16
N GLN A 34 -26.51 -15.66 -14.41
CA GLN A 34 -26.45 -14.28 -13.90
C GLN A 34 -25.24 -14.05 -12.98
N ARG A 35 -24.93 -15.06 -12.15
CA ARG A 35 -23.74 -15.02 -11.30
C ARG A 35 -22.45 -15.08 -12.14
N ALA A 36 -22.43 -15.90 -13.22
CA ALA A 36 -21.29 -15.96 -14.12
C ALA A 36 -21.14 -14.67 -14.94
N GLU A 37 -22.23 -14.06 -15.38
CA GLU A 37 -22.24 -12.76 -16.07
C GLU A 37 -21.76 -11.64 -15.15
N ARG A 38 -22.26 -11.56 -13.90
CA ARG A 38 -21.80 -10.59 -12.89
C ARG A 38 -20.32 -10.78 -12.56
N LEU A 39 -19.88 -12.02 -12.37
CA LEU A 39 -18.47 -12.32 -12.11
C LEU A 39 -17.58 -12.05 -13.34
N ALA A 40 -18.12 -12.12 -14.55
CA ALA A 40 -17.42 -11.72 -15.76
C ALA A 40 -17.33 -10.20 -15.91
N GLU A 41 -18.40 -9.47 -15.56
CA GLU A 41 -18.41 -8.00 -15.51
C GLU A 41 -17.53 -7.45 -14.38
N GLU A 42 -17.50 -8.11 -13.22
CA GLU A 42 -16.59 -7.79 -12.11
C GLU A 42 -15.12 -8.11 -12.42
N ARG A 43 -14.85 -8.93 -13.42
CA ARG A 43 -13.50 -9.13 -13.98
C ARG A 43 -13.18 -7.98 -14.93
N THR A 44 -12.93 -6.81 -14.37
CA THR A 44 -12.33 -5.71 -15.11
C THR A 44 -10.93 -6.17 -15.55
N GLU A 45 -10.80 -6.60 -16.78
CA GLU A 45 -9.50 -6.93 -17.37
C GLU A 45 -8.82 -5.62 -17.73
N TYR A 46 -7.67 -5.38 -17.14
CA TYR A 46 -6.87 -4.21 -17.46
C TYR A 46 -6.00 -4.49 -18.69
N ALA A 47 -5.96 -3.56 -19.62
CA ALA A 47 -5.04 -3.63 -20.77
C ALA A 47 -3.58 -3.41 -20.34
N HIS A 48 -3.37 -2.57 -19.31
CA HIS A 48 -2.06 -2.27 -18.76
C HIS A 48 -2.16 -2.07 -17.24
N VAL A 49 -1.20 -2.59 -16.51
CA VAL A 49 -1.06 -2.43 -15.05
C VAL A 49 0.23 -1.68 -14.76
N ILE A 50 0.13 -0.63 -13.98
CA ILE A 50 1.28 0.10 -13.46
C ILE A 50 1.37 -0.17 -11.96
N VAL A 51 2.52 -0.61 -11.52
CA VAL A 51 2.84 -0.81 -10.10
C VAL A 51 3.94 0.16 -9.74
N ASP A 52 3.66 1.06 -8.83
CA ASP A 52 4.64 1.96 -8.22
C ASP A 52 4.99 1.47 -6.81
N GLU A 53 6.18 1.83 -6.31
CA GLU A 53 6.72 1.36 -5.02
C GLU A 53 6.63 -0.18 -4.88
N ALA A 54 7.01 -0.86 -5.95
CA ALA A 54 6.85 -2.31 -6.09
C ALA A 54 7.57 -3.14 -5.01
N GLN A 55 8.62 -2.56 -4.36
CA GLN A 55 9.34 -3.17 -3.25
C GLN A 55 8.48 -3.32 -1.98
N ASP A 56 7.40 -2.53 -1.85
CA ASP A 56 6.51 -2.54 -0.68
C ASP A 56 5.35 -3.52 -0.82
N LEU A 57 5.16 -4.10 -2.01
CA LEU A 57 4.11 -5.09 -2.22
C LEU A 57 4.48 -6.42 -1.56
N THR A 58 3.60 -6.88 -0.69
CA THR A 58 3.69 -8.22 -0.10
C THR A 58 3.48 -9.32 -1.16
N PRO A 59 3.95 -10.55 -0.94
CA PRO A 59 3.70 -11.68 -1.82
C PRO A 59 2.21 -11.89 -2.13
N MET A 60 1.35 -11.69 -1.13
CA MET A 60 -0.09 -11.77 -1.29
C MET A 60 -0.62 -10.70 -2.26
N GLN A 61 -0.18 -9.47 -2.10
CA GLN A 61 -0.58 -8.36 -2.98
C GLN A 61 -0.13 -8.61 -4.42
N TRP A 62 1.09 -9.11 -4.63
CA TRP A 62 1.55 -9.51 -5.97
C TRP A 62 0.65 -10.55 -6.60
N ARG A 63 0.25 -11.59 -5.86
CA ARG A 63 -0.67 -12.63 -6.37
C ARG A 63 -2.06 -12.06 -6.67
N MET A 64 -2.56 -11.12 -5.86
CA MET A 64 -3.85 -10.46 -6.09
C MET A 64 -3.83 -9.60 -7.36
N VAL A 65 -2.82 -8.77 -7.53
CA VAL A 65 -2.66 -7.90 -8.70
C VAL A 65 -2.41 -8.74 -9.95
N GLY A 66 -1.61 -9.81 -9.85
CA GLY A 66 -1.33 -10.76 -10.93
C GLY A 66 -2.59 -11.42 -11.49
N ARG A 67 -3.55 -11.78 -10.63
CA ARG A 67 -4.84 -12.34 -11.08
C ARG A 67 -5.64 -11.36 -11.92
N ARG A 68 -5.63 -10.07 -11.58
CA ARG A 68 -6.33 -9.01 -12.31
C ARG A 68 -5.60 -8.59 -13.59
N GLY A 69 -4.27 -8.68 -13.58
CA GLY A 69 -3.42 -8.34 -14.72
C GLY A 69 -3.03 -9.51 -15.61
N ARG A 70 -3.76 -10.63 -15.56
CA ARG A 70 -3.38 -11.87 -16.29
C ARG A 70 -3.09 -11.65 -17.77
N HIS A 71 -3.85 -10.79 -18.44
CA HIS A 71 -3.71 -10.47 -19.87
C HIS A 71 -3.14 -9.07 -20.12
N ALA A 72 -2.86 -8.31 -19.07
CA ALA A 72 -2.34 -6.96 -19.16
C ALA A 72 -0.85 -6.94 -19.54
N THR A 73 -0.41 -5.86 -20.13
CA THR A 73 0.99 -5.46 -20.12
C THR A 73 1.32 -4.77 -18.80
N TRP A 74 2.61 -4.68 -18.44
CA TRP A 74 3.01 -4.21 -17.12
C TRP A 74 4.11 -3.16 -17.19
N THR A 75 4.01 -2.16 -16.32
CA THR A 75 5.12 -1.29 -15.93
C THR A 75 5.28 -1.40 -14.43
N VAL A 76 6.46 -1.81 -13.98
CA VAL A 76 6.78 -1.97 -12.56
C VAL A 76 7.91 -1.04 -12.21
N VAL A 77 7.69 -0.18 -11.24
CA VAL A 77 8.66 0.80 -10.73
C VAL A 77 8.88 0.51 -9.26
N GLY A 78 10.13 0.52 -8.82
CA GLY A 78 10.48 0.30 -7.43
C GLY A 78 11.98 0.45 -7.18
N ASP A 79 12.31 0.58 -5.93
CA ASP A 79 13.69 0.67 -5.45
C ASP A 79 13.97 -0.48 -4.48
N PRO A 80 14.74 -1.50 -4.88
CA PRO A 80 15.06 -2.63 -4.02
C PRO A 80 15.75 -2.24 -2.71
N ALA A 81 16.44 -1.10 -2.69
CA ALA A 81 17.14 -0.61 -1.50
C ALA A 81 16.18 -0.04 -0.43
N GLN A 82 14.94 0.27 -0.81
CA GLN A 82 13.90 0.77 0.09
C GLN A 82 12.92 -0.31 0.56
N SER A 83 13.16 -1.57 0.22
CA SER A 83 12.30 -2.67 0.65
C SER A 83 12.31 -2.82 2.17
N SER A 84 11.12 -2.80 2.77
CA SER A 84 10.90 -3.10 4.19
C SER A 84 10.49 -4.55 4.44
N TRP A 85 10.31 -5.34 3.38
CA TRP A 85 9.89 -6.73 3.49
C TRP A 85 11.04 -7.63 3.97
N SER A 86 10.75 -8.47 4.97
CA SER A 86 11.75 -9.32 5.63
C SER A 86 12.28 -10.48 4.77
N ASP A 87 11.49 -10.89 3.77
CA ASP A 87 11.86 -11.94 2.82
C ASP A 87 11.80 -11.42 1.37
N PRO A 88 12.88 -10.81 0.89
CA PRO A 88 12.92 -10.27 -0.47
C PRO A 88 12.87 -11.35 -1.57
N GLU A 89 13.27 -12.59 -1.26
CA GLU A 89 13.23 -13.69 -2.23
C GLU A 89 11.80 -14.14 -2.47
N GLU A 90 11.00 -14.27 -1.41
CA GLU A 90 9.57 -14.59 -1.53
C GLU A 90 8.80 -13.52 -2.30
N ALA A 91 9.08 -12.25 -2.02
CA ALA A 91 8.46 -11.13 -2.75
C ALA A 91 8.85 -11.12 -4.23
N ALA A 92 10.13 -11.40 -4.54
CA ALA A 92 10.61 -11.50 -5.91
C ALA A 92 9.97 -12.67 -6.66
N ALA A 93 9.85 -13.84 -6.02
CA ALA A 93 9.19 -15.01 -6.59
C ALA A 93 7.71 -14.75 -6.89
N ALA A 94 6.98 -14.11 -5.96
CA ALA A 94 5.57 -13.77 -6.16
C ALA A 94 5.38 -12.71 -7.27
N ARG A 95 6.29 -11.74 -7.37
CA ARG A 95 6.31 -10.78 -8.48
C ARG A 95 6.53 -11.49 -9.81
N ASP A 96 7.50 -12.39 -9.87
CA ASP A 96 7.84 -13.11 -11.09
C ASP A 96 6.70 -14.05 -11.53
N GLU A 97 6.01 -14.68 -10.59
CA GLU A 97 4.78 -15.43 -10.83
C GLU A 97 3.68 -14.52 -11.41
N ALA A 98 3.45 -13.35 -10.82
CA ALA A 98 2.44 -12.39 -11.27
C ALA A 98 2.71 -11.87 -12.69
N LEU A 99 3.96 -11.60 -13.02
CA LEU A 99 4.39 -11.10 -14.32
C LEU A 99 4.45 -12.22 -15.40
N GLY A 100 4.57 -13.48 -14.99
CA GLY A 100 4.66 -14.63 -15.89
C GLY A 100 5.94 -14.65 -16.70
N THR A 101 5.92 -15.41 -17.80
CA THR A 101 7.09 -15.67 -18.69
C THR A 101 7.25 -14.66 -19.83
N ARG A 102 6.55 -13.53 -19.79
CA ARG A 102 6.59 -12.53 -20.86
C ARG A 102 7.97 -11.88 -20.97
N PRO A 103 8.39 -11.45 -22.19
CA PRO A 103 9.62 -10.68 -22.36
C PRO A 103 9.60 -9.42 -21.50
N ARG A 104 10.70 -9.18 -20.78
CA ARG A 104 10.83 -8.02 -19.89
C ARG A 104 11.97 -7.13 -20.39
N ARG A 105 11.81 -5.84 -20.21
CA ARG A 105 12.86 -4.84 -20.37
C ARG A 105 13.11 -4.22 -19.01
N ARG A 106 14.39 -4.12 -18.64
CA ARG A 106 14.81 -3.46 -17.40
C ARG A 106 15.47 -2.14 -17.73
N PHE A 107 15.10 -1.13 -16.98
CA PHE A 107 15.68 0.20 -17.03
C PHE A 107 16.09 0.60 -15.62
N GLU A 108 17.17 1.36 -15.52
CA GLU A 108 17.65 1.90 -14.26
C GLU A 108 17.73 3.43 -14.37
N LEU A 109 17.20 4.11 -13.34
CA LEU A 109 17.31 5.56 -13.22
C LEU A 109 18.62 5.88 -12.52
N THR A 110 19.54 6.49 -13.25
CA THR A 110 20.90 6.76 -12.80
C THR A 110 21.11 8.21 -12.35
N VAL A 111 20.09 9.05 -12.49
CA VAL A 111 20.14 10.48 -12.13
C VAL A 111 19.18 10.75 -10.98
N ASN A 112 19.71 11.35 -9.91
CA ASN A 112 18.94 11.81 -8.76
C ASN A 112 18.87 13.34 -8.80
N TYR A 113 17.71 13.88 -9.15
CA TYR A 113 17.41 15.31 -9.12
C TYR A 113 16.65 15.74 -7.85
N ARG A 114 16.07 14.78 -7.11
CA ARG A 114 15.26 15.05 -5.93
C ARG A 114 16.15 15.47 -4.75
N ASN A 115 17.11 14.63 -4.40
CA ASN A 115 17.96 14.89 -3.26
C ASN A 115 19.21 15.67 -3.64
N PRO A 116 19.64 16.63 -2.78
CA PRO A 116 20.93 17.30 -2.96
C PRO A 116 22.09 16.31 -2.83
N ALA A 117 23.22 16.67 -3.42
CA ALA A 117 24.43 15.84 -3.42
C ALA A 117 24.89 15.47 -2.00
N GLU A 118 24.83 16.42 -1.09
CA GLU A 118 25.23 16.26 0.31
C GLU A 118 24.44 15.15 1.02
N ILE A 119 23.15 15.06 0.75
CA ILE A 119 22.28 13.97 1.29
C ILE A 119 22.51 12.67 0.51
N ALA A 120 22.62 12.75 -0.82
CA ALA A 120 22.80 11.59 -1.67
C ALA A 120 24.15 10.87 -1.38
N GLU A 121 25.21 11.61 -1.10
CA GLU A 121 26.51 11.06 -0.72
C GLU A 121 26.47 10.32 0.61
N LEU A 122 25.73 10.86 1.58
CA LEU A 122 25.51 10.17 2.85
C LEU A 122 24.70 8.88 2.65
N ALA A 123 23.61 8.94 1.90
CA ALA A 123 22.79 7.78 1.57
C ALA A 123 23.59 6.71 0.82
N ALA A 124 24.48 7.11 -0.11
CA ALA A 124 25.33 6.19 -0.85
C ALA A 124 26.28 5.40 0.06
N LYS A 125 26.80 6.01 1.12
CA LYS A 125 27.63 5.31 2.12
C LYS A 125 26.84 4.22 2.86
N VAL A 126 25.60 4.54 3.23
CA VAL A 126 24.69 3.55 3.87
C VAL A 126 24.33 2.43 2.90
N LEU A 127 24.00 2.79 1.66
CA LEU A 127 23.66 1.82 0.61
C LEU A 127 24.82 0.84 0.34
N ALA A 128 26.03 1.33 0.27
CA ALA A 128 27.23 0.48 0.06
C ALA A 128 27.42 -0.57 1.16
N LEU A 129 27.01 -0.26 2.40
CA LEU A 129 27.04 -1.19 3.51
C LEU A 129 25.88 -2.19 3.48
N ALA A 130 24.67 -1.70 3.16
CA ALA A 130 23.46 -2.51 3.17
C ALA A 130 23.36 -3.42 1.93
N MET A 131 23.81 -2.94 0.77
CA MET A 131 23.73 -3.64 -0.52
C MET A 131 25.04 -3.50 -1.30
N PRO A 132 26.08 -4.26 -0.94
CA PRO A 132 27.36 -4.21 -1.62
C PRO A 132 27.23 -4.48 -3.13
N GLY A 133 27.82 -3.61 -3.94
CA GLY A 133 27.75 -3.71 -5.40
C GLY A 133 26.58 -2.98 -6.05
N SER A 134 25.67 -2.41 -5.29
CA SER A 134 24.61 -1.53 -5.83
C SER A 134 25.17 -0.16 -6.15
N ALA A 135 24.79 0.38 -7.33
CA ALA A 135 25.17 1.73 -7.73
C ALA A 135 24.16 2.74 -7.18
N SER A 136 24.64 3.84 -6.59
CA SER A 136 23.79 4.95 -6.19
C SER A 136 23.58 5.89 -7.39
N PRO A 137 22.34 6.38 -7.63
CA PRO A 137 22.11 7.39 -8.65
C PRO A 137 22.91 8.67 -8.38
N LYS A 138 23.47 9.27 -9.44
CA LYS A 138 24.24 10.50 -9.34
C LYS A 138 23.35 11.70 -9.07
N ALA A 139 23.56 12.39 -7.96
CA ALA A 139 22.89 13.65 -7.68
C ALA A 139 23.40 14.75 -8.62
N VAL A 140 22.47 15.56 -9.14
CA VAL A 140 22.77 16.67 -10.07
C VAL A 140 22.51 18.03 -9.47
N ARG A 141 22.09 18.09 -8.21
CA ARG A 141 21.78 19.30 -7.46
C ARG A 141 22.60 19.34 -6.18
N SER A 142 23.08 20.49 -5.78
CA SER A 142 23.72 20.77 -4.50
C SER A 142 23.05 21.97 -3.84
N THR A 143 22.94 21.98 -2.54
CA THR A 143 22.43 23.10 -1.74
C THR A 143 23.52 23.78 -0.93
N GLY A 144 24.70 23.17 -0.82
CA GLY A 144 25.78 23.60 0.06
C GLY A 144 25.47 23.41 1.55
N VAL A 145 24.42 22.67 1.89
CA VAL A 145 24.02 22.41 3.27
C VAL A 145 24.32 20.96 3.61
N GLU A 146 25.33 20.76 4.44
CA GLU A 146 25.75 19.44 4.89
C GLU A 146 24.76 18.83 5.92
N PRO A 147 24.58 17.50 5.88
CA PRO A 147 23.85 16.79 6.93
C PRO A 147 24.53 16.98 8.28
N ARG A 148 23.75 17.29 9.29
CA ARG A 148 24.25 17.49 10.64
C ARG A 148 24.04 16.23 11.50
N PHE A 149 25.05 15.85 12.22
CA PHE A 149 25.02 14.80 13.22
C PHE A 149 25.04 15.42 14.63
N ALA A 150 24.12 14.99 15.48
CA ALA A 150 24.08 15.38 16.87
C ALA A 150 24.35 14.14 17.75
N VAL A 151 25.19 14.31 18.75
CA VAL A 151 25.45 13.25 19.74
C VAL A 151 24.48 13.43 20.90
N VAL A 152 23.69 12.39 21.18
CA VAL A 152 22.80 12.37 22.35
C VAL A 152 23.63 12.16 23.60
N ARG A 153 23.57 13.10 24.56
CA ARG A 153 24.30 13.02 25.84
C ARG A 153 23.40 12.60 27.00
N ASP A 154 22.26 13.27 27.13
CA ASP A 154 21.37 13.08 28.27
C ASP A 154 20.01 12.49 27.90
N SER A 155 19.34 13.05 26.89
CA SER A 155 17.99 12.65 26.48
C SER A 155 17.83 12.72 24.97
N LEU A 156 17.46 11.57 24.36
CA LEU A 156 17.13 11.52 22.94
C LEU A 156 15.99 12.48 22.59
N ALA A 157 14.91 12.45 23.39
CA ALA A 157 13.75 13.31 23.16
C ALA A 157 14.08 14.80 23.32
N GLY A 158 14.98 15.15 24.25
CA GLY A 158 15.49 16.51 24.41
C GLY A 158 16.28 16.97 23.19
N THR A 159 17.25 16.17 22.76
CA THR A 159 18.09 16.47 21.59
C THR A 159 17.24 16.58 20.31
N VAL A 160 16.29 15.68 20.10
CA VAL A 160 15.38 15.74 18.93
C VAL A 160 14.55 17.03 18.95
N ARG A 161 14.02 17.43 20.10
CA ARG A 161 13.23 18.66 20.22
C ARG A 161 14.08 19.91 19.92
N GLU A 162 15.29 19.97 20.43
CA GLU A 162 16.20 21.08 20.20
C GLU A 162 16.59 21.18 18.71
N GLU A 163 16.91 20.05 18.08
CA GLU A 163 17.25 20.04 16.65
C GLU A 163 16.05 20.37 15.76
N ALA A 164 14.85 19.89 16.11
CA ALA A 164 13.63 20.25 15.40
C ALA A 164 13.31 21.74 15.51
N ALA A 165 13.42 22.31 16.70
CA ALA A 165 13.24 23.74 16.91
C ALA A 165 14.24 24.56 16.10
N ARG A 166 15.52 24.18 16.14
CA ARG A 166 16.58 24.82 15.35
C ARG A 166 16.32 24.78 13.84
N LEU A 167 15.74 23.69 13.35
CA LEU A 167 15.38 23.57 11.92
C LEU A 167 14.17 24.44 11.57
N LEU A 168 13.14 24.48 12.45
CA LEU A 168 11.95 25.31 12.25
C LEU A 168 12.30 26.81 12.16
N ASP A 169 13.29 27.25 12.92
CA ASP A 169 13.79 28.64 12.84
C ASP A 169 14.49 28.97 11.51
N ARG A 170 14.87 27.96 10.72
CA ARG A 170 15.67 28.11 9.51
C ARG A 170 14.90 27.85 8.22
N VAL A 171 13.80 27.13 8.30
CA VAL A 171 13.03 26.72 7.11
C VAL A 171 11.61 27.27 7.18
N GLU A 172 11.14 27.79 6.07
CA GLU A 172 9.72 28.11 5.91
C GLU A 172 8.98 26.82 5.54
N GLY A 173 8.23 26.24 6.50
CA GLY A 173 7.49 25.02 6.26
C GLY A 173 7.42 24.10 7.49
N THR A 174 7.44 22.79 7.23
CA THR A 174 7.32 21.76 8.27
C THR A 174 8.61 20.97 8.43
N VAL A 175 8.88 20.53 9.65
CA VAL A 175 9.97 19.62 9.98
C VAL A 175 9.38 18.25 10.34
N GLY A 176 9.81 17.21 9.65
CA GLY A 176 9.45 15.82 9.96
C GLY A 176 10.50 15.17 10.87
N VAL A 177 10.04 14.39 11.83
CA VAL A 177 10.90 13.54 12.67
C VAL A 177 10.59 12.09 12.32
N VAL A 178 11.60 11.34 11.92
CA VAL A 178 11.49 9.91 11.64
C VAL A 178 12.18 9.15 12.75
N VAL A 179 11.49 8.17 13.31
CA VAL A 179 12.00 7.26 14.36
C VAL A 179 11.91 5.82 13.87
N ALA A 180 12.84 5.00 14.36
CA ALA A 180 12.85 3.54 14.13
C ALA A 180 12.00 2.83 15.16
#